data_f7fb85ac355ffeea1b4964814c88751b
#
_entry.id   f7fb85ac355ffeea1b4964814c88751b
#
_cell.length_a   1.000
_cell.length_b   1.000
_cell.length_c   1.000
_cell.angle_alpha   90.00
_cell.angle_beta   90.00
_cell.angle_gamma   90.00
#
_symmetry.space_group_name_H-M   'P 1'
#
loop_
_entity.id
_entity.type
_entity.pdbx_description
1 polymer ?
#
loop_
_entity_poly.entity_id
_entity_poly.type
_entity_poly.pdbx_seq_one_letter_code
_entity_poly.pdbx_strand_id
1 'polypeptide(L)'
;MKERINIFPLIAPLALLVLSAFSVMAQTGENGSMPPAEVDRIIHAFTAKEAEFRRALNSYSFKRDALMQKIGMGGQVTGEYHRVSTFTFDDQGNRYEKISFFPMSSMPEVTSEDIEDLGGVEPFALEPSKVGKYNIRYAGKEKIDELNLYIFDVEPKVMPDPKKTKERLFKGRIWVDDQDLQIVKTKGKGVPETKNNKFPTVETYREHIDGKFWFPTYSYADEELLFDSGEPLHIRMKVRYMDFTPTSATLKVTEIGENETPGNSTTGVAKPVDGGALDTKAVSKPKAVLSEEAKRLKLSGRITVKVIVDENGKVVSAQALNGPAALREAAEAAARETTFTPMTEGGITVRVTGTLSYDFPKL
;
A
#
# COMPACT_ATOMS: atom_id res chain seq x y z
N MET A 1 -28.59 83.70 -46.93
CA MET A 1 -27.80 82.43 -47.09
C MET A 1 -28.56 81.37 -46.39
N LYS A 2 -29.06 80.43 -47.13
CA LYS A 2 -29.99 79.33 -46.71
C LYS A 2 -29.24 78.12 -46.34
N GLU A 3 -29.29 77.69 -45.12
CA GLU A 3 -28.85 76.33 -44.73
C GLU A 3 -30.07 75.38 -44.70
N ARG A 4 -29.96 74.30 -45.46
CA ARG A 4 -30.98 73.26 -45.51
C ARG A 4 -30.69 72.20 -44.40
N ILE A 5 -31.66 72.00 -43.55
CA ILE A 5 -31.65 70.90 -42.58
C ILE A 5 -32.20 69.69 -43.32
N ASN A 6 -31.36 68.65 -43.40
CA ASN A 6 -31.71 67.35 -43.94
C ASN A 6 -32.08 66.41 -42.74
N ILE A 7 -33.36 66.05 -42.66
CA ILE A 7 -33.84 65.08 -41.68
C ILE A 7 -33.83 63.69 -42.36
N PHE A 8 -32.94 62.81 -41.95
CA PHE A 8 -33.02 61.41 -42.28
C PHE A 8 -33.67 60.63 -41.15
N PRO A 9 -34.63 59.76 -41.38
CA PRO A 9 -35.23 58.92 -40.35
C PRO A 9 -34.31 57.75 -40.03
N LEU A 10 -34.02 57.58 -38.77
CA LEU A 10 -33.25 56.47 -38.20
C LEU A 10 -34.15 55.24 -38.18
N ILE A 11 -33.91 54.29 -39.10
CA ILE A 11 -34.51 52.94 -39.06
C ILE A 11 -33.58 52.10 -38.18
N ALA A 12 -34.01 51.80 -36.96
CA ALA A 12 -33.36 50.88 -36.08
C ALA A 12 -33.62 49.42 -36.55
N PRO A 13 -32.59 48.58 -36.76
CA PRO A 13 -32.83 47.17 -36.98
C PRO A 13 -33.14 46.47 -35.66
N LEU A 14 -34.30 45.87 -35.58
CA LEU A 14 -34.75 44.98 -34.51
C LEU A 14 -33.82 43.75 -34.53
N ALA A 15 -32.81 43.72 -33.66
CA ALA A 15 -31.97 42.53 -33.48
C ALA A 15 -32.78 41.47 -32.74
N LEU A 16 -33.19 40.47 -33.52
CA LEU A 16 -33.81 39.25 -33.03
C LEU A 16 -32.74 38.44 -32.27
N LEU A 17 -32.76 38.52 -30.96
CA LEU A 17 -31.89 37.70 -30.08
C LEU A 17 -32.43 36.28 -30.08
N VAL A 18 -31.94 35.45 -31.00
CA VAL A 18 -32.14 34.00 -30.95
C VAL A 18 -31.30 33.49 -29.77
N LEU A 19 -31.95 33.31 -28.64
CA LEU A 19 -31.40 32.51 -27.53
C LEU A 19 -31.32 31.04 -28.00
N SER A 20 -30.19 30.66 -28.59
CA SER A 20 -29.83 29.26 -28.70
C SER A 20 -29.59 28.71 -27.33
N ALA A 21 -30.60 28.08 -26.73
CA ALA A 21 -30.45 27.21 -25.61
C ALA A 21 -29.51 26.06 -26.03
N PHE A 22 -28.20 26.22 -25.72
CA PHE A 22 -27.30 25.08 -25.66
C PHE A 22 -27.78 24.20 -24.52
N SER A 23 -28.64 23.23 -24.86
CA SER A 23 -28.85 22.08 -24.02
C SER A 23 -27.46 21.40 -23.87
N VAL A 24 -26.81 21.67 -22.76
CA VAL A 24 -25.75 20.79 -22.27
C VAL A 24 -26.45 19.46 -22.01
N MET A 25 -26.49 18.61 -23.02
CA MET A 25 -26.72 17.19 -22.81
C MET A 25 -25.53 16.70 -22.01
N ALA A 26 -25.71 16.60 -20.67
CA ALA A 26 -24.91 15.69 -19.91
C ALA A 26 -25.02 14.35 -20.64
N GLN A 27 -23.96 13.95 -21.31
CA GLN A 27 -23.82 12.58 -21.79
C GLN A 27 -23.82 11.70 -20.54
N THR A 28 -25.02 11.31 -20.13
CA THR A 28 -25.21 10.11 -19.33
C THR A 28 -24.66 9.00 -20.22
N GLY A 29 -23.47 8.49 -19.83
CA GLY A 29 -22.82 7.40 -20.56
C GLY A 29 -23.87 6.32 -20.84
N GLU A 30 -23.95 5.93 -22.11
CA GLU A 30 -24.72 4.77 -22.51
C GLU A 30 -24.31 3.61 -21.58
N ASN A 31 -25.20 3.23 -20.67
CA ASN A 31 -25.16 1.96 -19.95
C ASN A 31 -25.47 0.83 -20.95
N GLY A 32 -24.63 0.70 -21.97
CA GLY A 32 -24.64 -0.44 -22.86
C GLY A 32 -24.27 -1.67 -22.05
N SER A 33 -25.20 -2.59 -21.87
CA SER A 33 -24.94 -3.86 -21.24
C SER A 33 -23.89 -4.61 -22.07
N MET A 34 -22.66 -4.71 -21.52
CA MET A 34 -21.62 -5.50 -22.14
C MET A 34 -22.01 -6.99 -22.10
N PRO A 35 -21.82 -7.76 -23.19
CA PRO A 35 -22.09 -9.19 -23.18
C PRO A 35 -21.31 -9.90 -22.07
N PRO A 36 -21.90 -10.85 -21.33
CA PRO A 36 -21.23 -11.56 -20.24
C PRO A 36 -19.90 -12.18 -20.64
N ALA A 37 -19.80 -12.79 -21.84
CA ALA A 37 -18.57 -13.36 -22.33
C ALA A 37 -17.45 -12.34 -22.53
N GLU A 38 -17.78 -11.09 -22.89
CA GLU A 38 -16.80 -10.02 -23.01
C GLU A 38 -16.38 -9.49 -21.64
N VAL A 39 -17.30 -9.40 -20.68
CA VAL A 39 -16.99 -9.09 -19.28
C VAL A 39 -16.00 -10.11 -18.71
N ASP A 40 -16.26 -11.40 -18.90
CA ASP A 40 -15.40 -12.48 -18.44
C ASP A 40 -14.01 -12.41 -19.10
N ARG A 41 -13.96 -12.13 -20.40
CA ARG A 41 -12.70 -11.96 -21.15
C ARG A 41 -11.85 -10.83 -20.53
N ILE A 42 -12.45 -9.67 -20.25
CA ILE A 42 -11.76 -8.53 -19.68
C ILE A 42 -11.28 -8.85 -18.27
N ILE A 43 -12.10 -9.50 -17.44
CA ILE A 43 -11.73 -9.91 -16.09
C ILE A 43 -10.52 -10.85 -16.12
N HIS A 44 -10.53 -11.85 -16.98
CA HIS A 44 -9.39 -12.77 -17.14
C HIS A 44 -8.13 -12.03 -17.59
N ALA A 45 -8.25 -11.09 -18.53
CA ALA A 45 -7.13 -10.35 -19.06
C ALA A 45 -6.48 -9.45 -17.99
N PHE A 46 -7.26 -8.59 -17.29
CA PHE A 46 -6.67 -7.71 -16.30
C PHE A 46 -6.16 -8.46 -15.06
N THR A 47 -6.75 -9.57 -14.68
CA THR A 47 -6.23 -10.37 -13.56
C THR A 47 -4.93 -11.06 -13.90
N ALA A 48 -4.74 -11.49 -15.15
CA ALA A 48 -3.44 -11.98 -15.62
C ALA A 48 -2.39 -10.85 -15.58
N LYS A 49 -2.77 -9.63 -16.00
CA LYS A 49 -1.92 -8.44 -15.92
C LYS A 49 -1.56 -8.07 -14.47
N GLU A 50 -2.47 -8.22 -13.53
CA GLU A 50 -2.16 -8.03 -12.10
C GLU A 50 -1.12 -9.02 -11.58
N ALA A 51 -1.12 -10.27 -12.04
CA ALA A 51 -0.07 -11.23 -11.71
C ALA A 51 1.30 -10.82 -12.32
N GLU A 52 1.30 -10.32 -13.56
CA GLU A 52 2.52 -9.76 -14.19
C GLU A 52 3.02 -8.53 -13.43
N PHE A 53 2.14 -7.59 -13.11
CA PHE A 53 2.41 -6.42 -12.31
C PHE A 53 3.08 -6.78 -10.97
N ARG A 54 2.53 -7.75 -10.26
CA ARG A 54 3.07 -8.18 -8.97
C ARG A 54 4.48 -8.73 -9.10
N ARG A 55 4.73 -9.59 -10.10
CA ARG A 55 6.06 -10.11 -10.37
C ARG A 55 7.04 -9.00 -10.73
N ALA A 56 6.61 -8.06 -11.58
CA ALA A 56 7.40 -6.91 -11.97
C ALA A 56 7.74 -6.02 -10.77
N LEU A 57 6.76 -5.65 -9.94
CA LEU A 57 6.97 -4.84 -8.74
C LEU A 57 7.99 -5.48 -7.78
N ASN A 58 8.00 -6.81 -7.71
CA ASN A 58 8.97 -7.56 -6.90
C ASN A 58 10.40 -7.47 -7.44
N SER A 59 10.61 -6.99 -8.67
CA SER A 59 11.95 -6.77 -9.27
C SER A 59 12.36 -5.30 -9.32
N TYR A 60 11.58 -4.39 -8.72
CA TYR A 60 11.89 -2.96 -8.65
C TYR A 60 12.23 -2.54 -7.24
N SER A 61 13.25 -1.70 -7.11
CA SER A 61 13.47 -0.84 -5.96
C SER A 61 12.62 0.41 -6.11
N PHE A 62 12.06 0.93 -5.03
CA PHE A 62 11.32 2.19 -5.06
C PHE A 62 11.30 2.84 -3.68
N LYS A 63 11.04 4.13 -3.66
CA LYS A 63 10.85 4.92 -2.45
C LYS A 63 9.37 5.08 -2.15
N ARG A 64 9.01 4.98 -0.86
CA ARG A 64 7.66 5.25 -0.36
C ARG A 64 7.71 6.36 0.67
N ASP A 65 6.84 7.35 0.50
CA ASP A 65 6.58 8.44 1.44
C ASP A 65 5.14 8.28 1.94
N ALA A 66 4.95 7.81 3.17
CA ALA A 66 3.66 7.51 3.77
C ALA A 66 3.38 8.48 4.91
N LEU A 67 2.39 9.34 4.71
CA LEU A 67 1.92 10.34 5.66
C LEU A 67 0.47 10.02 6.06
N MET A 68 0.22 9.84 7.35
CA MET A 68 -1.12 9.76 7.92
C MET A 68 -1.30 10.86 8.96
N GLN A 69 -2.44 11.54 8.92
CA GLN A 69 -2.76 12.67 9.79
C GLN A 69 -4.13 12.48 10.43
N LYS A 70 -4.21 12.78 11.70
CA LYS A 70 -5.47 12.93 12.42
C LYS A 70 -5.92 14.40 12.30
N ILE A 71 -7.13 14.60 11.82
CA ILE A 71 -7.70 15.92 11.60
C ILE A 71 -8.69 16.23 12.72
N GLY A 72 -8.49 17.34 13.39
CA GLY A 72 -9.41 17.84 14.42
C GLY A 72 -10.63 18.53 13.84
N MET A 73 -11.63 18.81 14.67
CA MET A 73 -12.90 19.43 14.28
C MET A 73 -12.76 20.79 13.57
N GLY A 74 -11.67 21.51 13.78
CA GLY A 74 -11.34 22.76 13.08
C GLY A 74 -10.53 22.57 11.80
N GLY A 75 -10.31 21.34 11.33
CA GLY A 75 -9.51 21.04 10.16
C GLY A 75 -7.99 21.04 10.40
N GLN A 76 -7.54 21.33 11.64
CA GLN A 76 -6.12 21.29 12.01
C GLN A 76 -5.61 19.87 12.18
N VAL A 77 -4.31 19.66 11.91
CA VAL A 77 -3.64 18.41 12.20
C VAL A 77 -3.41 18.29 13.71
N THR A 78 -3.93 17.24 14.32
CA THR A 78 -3.82 16.97 15.76
C THR A 78 -2.92 15.76 16.07
N GLY A 79 -2.58 14.97 15.06
CA GLY A 79 -1.66 13.86 15.15
C GLY A 79 -1.10 13.51 13.79
N GLU A 80 0.12 12.96 13.77
CA GLU A 80 0.82 12.64 12.53
C GLU A 80 1.65 11.36 12.69
N TYR A 81 1.58 10.51 11.66
CA TYR A 81 2.50 9.43 11.38
C TYR A 81 3.13 9.69 10.01
N HIS A 82 4.46 9.81 9.95
CA HIS A 82 5.17 10.04 8.71
C HIS A 82 6.35 9.09 8.59
N ARG A 83 6.41 8.33 7.50
CA ARG A 83 7.48 7.37 7.25
C ARG A 83 7.93 7.43 5.81
N VAL A 84 9.22 7.69 5.62
CA VAL A 84 9.86 7.63 4.30
C VAL A 84 10.85 6.48 4.29
N SER A 85 10.71 5.62 3.31
CA SER A 85 11.53 4.41 3.18
C SER A 85 11.82 4.05 1.74
N THR A 86 12.88 3.30 1.52
CA THR A 86 13.24 2.70 0.24
C THR A 86 13.08 1.20 0.36
N PHE A 87 12.28 0.61 -0.53
CA PHE A 87 12.20 -0.83 -0.73
C PHE A 87 13.26 -1.22 -1.73
N THR A 88 14.20 -2.05 -1.33
CA THR A 88 15.34 -2.45 -2.14
C THR A 88 15.73 -3.89 -1.83
N PHE A 89 16.82 -4.37 -2.37
CA PHE A 89 17.27 -5.76 -2.24
C PHE A 89 18.65 -5.80 -1.64
N ASP A 90 18.92 -6.83 -0.84
CA ASP A 90 20.25 -7.14 -0.36
C ASP A 90 21.07 -7.86 -1.46
N ASP A 91 22.34 -8.15 -1.17
CA ASP A 91 23.26 -8.84 -2.08
C ASP A 91 22.81 -10.28 -2.42
N GLN A 92 21.85 -10.81 -1.66
CA GLN A 92 21.26 -12.14 -1.88
C GLN A 92 19.95 -12.09 -2.67
N GLY A 93 19.48 -10.88 -3.00
CA GLY A 93 18.23 -10.64 -3.72
C GLY A 93 16.98 -10.64 -2.83
N ASN A 94 17.13 -10.63 -1.49
CA ASN A 94 15.99 -10.52 -0.60
C ASN A 94 15.54 -9.06 -0.49
N ARG A 95 14.23 -8.85 -0.59
CA ARG A 95 13.66 -7.52 -0.46
C ARG A 95 13.61 -7.09 1.00
N TYR A 96 14.04 -5.86 1.27
CA TYR A 96 13.92 -5.23 2.59
C TYR A 96 13.53 -3.77 2.48
N GLU A 97 13.02 -3.21 3.58
CA GLU A 97 12.68 -1.80 3.71
C GLU A 97 13.79 -1.07 4.47
N LYS A 98 14.40 -0.08 3.83
CA LYS A 98 15.35 0.85 4.45
C LYS A 98 14.61 2.14 4.80
N ILE A 99 14.40 2.38 6.09
CA ILE A 99 13.75 3.58 6.60
C ILE A 99 14.76 4.74 6.60
N SER A 100 14.41 5.85 5.93
CA SER A 100 15.23 7.06 5.87
C SER A 100 14.72 8.19 6.76
N PHE A 101 13.40 8.20 7.05
CA PHE A 101 12.75 9.18 7.89
C PHE A 101 11.57 8.54 8.63
N PHE A 102 11.57 8.65 9.95
CA PHE A 102 10.48 8.18 10.78
C PHE A 102 10.53 8.86 12.14
N PRO A 103 9.98 10.07 12.29
CA PRO A 103 9.85 10.76 13.56
C PRO A 103 8.90 10.00 14.49
N MET A 104 8.95 10.32 15.77
CA MET A 104 8.00 9.76 16.73
C MET A 104 6.57 10.09 16.30
N SER A 105 5.76 9.07 16.12
CA SER A 105 4.34 9.25 15.79
C SER A 105 3.62 9.90 16.98
N SER A 106 2.79 10.89 16.69
CA SER A 106 1.85 11.48 17.66
C SER A 106 0.43 10.89 17.52
N MET A 107 0.32 9.73 16.84
CA MET A 107 -0.91 8.98 16.65
C MET A 107 -0.84 7.64 17.39
N PRO A 108 -1.17 7.59 18.68
CA PRO A 108 -1.14 6.35 19.47
C PRO A 108 -2.18 5.33 18.98
N GLU A 109 -3.18 5.78 18.23
CA GLU A 109 -4.23 4.94 17.64
C GLU A 109 -3.71 4.06 16.49
N VAL A 110 -2.58 4.45 15.86
CA VAL A 110 -1.96 3.67 14.77
C VAL A 110 -1.23 2.48 15.35
N THR A 111 -1.74 1.30 15.08
CA THR A 111 -1.19 0.03 15.55
C THR A 111 -0.07 -0.49 14.65
N SER A 112 0.69 -1.49 15.13
CA SER A 112 1.67 -2.18 14.30
C SER A 112 1.01 -2.88 13.10
N GLU A 113 -0.23 -3.34 13.24
CA GLU A 113 -1.01 -3.96 12.17
C GLU A 113 -1.37 -2.93 11.08
N ASP A 114 -1.76 -1.71 11.47
CA ASP A 114 -2.02 -0.63 10.51
C ASP A 114 -0.74 -0.25 9.76
N ILE A 115 0.40 -0.28 10.44
CA ILE A 115 1.72 -0.03 9.83
C ILE A 115 2.09 -1.16 8.88
N GLU A 116 1.80 -2.41 9.20
CA GLU A 116 2.00 -3.55 8.31
C GLU A 116 1.10 -3.46 7.08
N ASP A 117 -0.16 -3.08 7.25
CA ASP A 117 -1.11 -2.85 6.17
C ASP A 117 -0.69 -1.68 5.26
N LEU A 118 -0.18 -0.57 5.85
CA LEU A 118 0.45 0.53 5.12
C LEU A 118 1.82 0.14 4.54
N GLY A 119 2.52 -0.76 5.22
CA GLY A 119 3.82 -1.31 4.84
C GLY A 119 3.72 -2.34 3.73
N GLY A 120 2.54 -2.91 3.55
CA GLY A 120 2.27 -3.86 2.47
C GLY A 120 2.60 -3.24 1.12
N VAL A 121 3.49 -3.88 0.39
CA VAL A 121 3.86 -3.51 -0.98
C VAL A 121 2.73 -3.84 -1.95
N GLU A 122 1.64 -4.41 -1.45
CA GLU A 122 0.55 -4.92 -2.24
C GLU A 122 -0.65 -3.95 -2.23
N PRO A 123 -0.73 -3.00 -3.18
CA PRO A 123 -2.02 -2.41 -3.48
C PRO A 123 -2.91 -3.54 -4.00
N PHE A 124 -4.03 -3.77 -3.37
CA PHE A 124 -5.10 -4.73 -3.66
C PHE A 124 -5.03 -5.37 -5.06
N ALA A 125 -4.11 -6.31 -5.26
CA ALA A 125 -3.93 -6.98 -6.54
C ALA A 125 -4.98 -8.09 -6.71
N LEU A 126 -5.72 -8.04 -7.81
CA LEU A 126 -6.73 -9.02 -8.17
C LEU A 126 -6.13 -10.12 -9.05
N GLU A 127 -5.21 -10.88 -8.52
CA GLU A 127 -4.56 -11.99 -9.22
C GLU A 127 -5.54 -13.13 -9.54
N PRO A 128 -5.27 -13.93 -10.57
CA PRO A 128 -6.10 -15.07 -10.94
C PRO A 128 -6.43 -16.01 -9.76
N SER A 129 -5.47 -16.24 -8.87
CA SER A 129 -5.65 -17.05 -7.66
C SER A 129 -6.65 -16.48 -6.66
N LYS A 130 -6.90 -15.18 -6.69
CA LYS A 130 -7.80 -14.47 -5.76
C LYS A 130 -9.16 -14.14 -6.36
N VAL A 131 -9.30 -14.15 -7.69
CA VAL A 131 -10.54 -13.80 -8.41
C VAL A 131 -11.72 -14.61 -7.92
N GLY A 132 -11.52 -15.89 -7.67
CA GLY A 132 -12.56 -16.80 -7.15
C GLY A 132 -13.21 -16.34 -5.85
N LYS A 133 -12.56 -15.46 -5.06
CA LYS A 133 -13.08 -14.92 -3.80
C LYS A 133 -14.00 -13.71 -3.98
N TYR A 134 -14.06 -13.14 -5.18
CA TYR A 134 -14.77 -11.90 -5.45
C TYR A 134 -15.94 -12.07 -6.41
N ASN A 135 -16.98 -11.25 -6.21
CA ASN A 135 -17.94 -10.88 -7.22
C ASN A 135 -17.38 -9.63 -7.91
N ILE A 136 -17.12 -9.74 -9.21
CA ILE A 136 -16.65 -8.64 -10.05
C ILE A 136 -17.74 -8.33 -11.05
N ARG A 137 -18.28 -7.13 -11.00
CA ARG A 137 -19.42 -6.71 -11.83
C ARG A 137 -19.03 -5.51 -12.67
N TYR A 138 -19.26 -5.61 -13.97
CA TYR A 138 -19.11 -4.46 -14.87
C TYR A 138 -20.08 -3.35 -14.48
N ALA A 139 -19.59 -2.13 -14.34
CA ALA A 139 -20.36 -0.95 -13.92
C ALA A 139 -20.45 0.14 -14.98
N GLY A 140 -19.78 -0.04 -16.14
CA GLY A 140 -19.82 0.93 -17.23
C GLY A 140 -18.44 1.32 -17.75
N LYS A 141 -18.40 2.44 -18.47
CA LYS A 141 -17.18 3.06 -18.99
C LYS A 141 -17.05 4.49 -18.47
N GLU A 142 -15.83 4.96 -18.36
CA GLU A 142 -15.51 6.33 -18.02
C GLU A 142 -14.28 6.77 -18.82
N LYS A 143 -14.25 8.04 -19.19
CA LYS A 143 -13.06 8.65 -19.76
C LYS A 143 -12.42 9.55 -18.72
N ILE A 144 -11.15 9.26 -18.38
CA ILE A 144 -10.34 10.09 -17.49
C ILE A 144 -9.12 10.54 -18.29
N ASP A 145 -9.01 11.85 -18.51
CA ASP A 145 -8.00 12.45 -19.37
C ASP A 145 -7.99 11.81 -20.78
N GLU A 146 -6.93 11.13 -21.15
CA GLU A 146 -6.78 10.47 -22.44
C GLU A 146 -7.22 8.99 -22.43
N LEU A 147 -7.45 8.43 -21.25
CA LEU A 147 -7.76 7.00 -21.06
C LEU A 147 -9.27 6.74 -21.15
N ASN A 148 -9.64 5.72 -21.91
CA ASN A 148 -10.97 5.13 -21.86
C ASN A 148 -10.93 3.90 -20.94
N LEU A 149 -11.77 3.89 -19.93
CA LEU A 149 -11.67 2.95 -18.84
C LEU A 149 -12.94 2.11 -18.71
N TYR A 150 -12.77 0.81 -18.55
CA TYR A 150 -13.82 -0.06 -18.03
C TYR A 150 -13.89 0.09 -16.51
N ILE A 151 -15.09 0.14 -15.98
CA ILE A 151 -15.34 0.23 -14.54
C ILE A 151 -15.90 -1.09 -14.05
N PHE A 152 -15.32 -1.59 -12.95
CA PHE A 152 -15.84 -2.78 -12.27
C PHE A 152 -16.03 -2.51 -10.79
N ASP A 153 -17.19 -2.91 -10.25
CA ASP A 153 -17.40 -3.02 -8.81
C ASP A 153 -16.90 -4.39 -8.34
N VAL A 154 -16.17 -4.38 -7.24
CA VAL A 154 -15.52 -5.57 -6.67
C VAL A 154 -15.94 -5.72 -5.22
N GLU A 155 -16.44 -6.89 -4.84
CA GLU A 155 -16.77 -7.21 -3.45
C GLU A 155 -16.52 -8.69 -3.14
N PRO A 156 -16.19 -9.05 -1.90
CA PRO A 156 -16.02 -10.45 -1.51
C PRO A 156 -17.32 -11.25 -1.71
N LYS A 157 -17.21 -12.48 -2.26
CA LYS A 157 -18.32 -13.43 -2.29
C LYS A 157 -18.75 -13.87 -0.89
N VAL A 158 -17.77 -14.05 -0.03
CA VAL A 158 -17.94 -14.41 1.37
C VAL A 158 -17.08 -13.50 2.21
N MET A 159 -17.67 -12.80 3.19
CA MET A 159 -16.93 -11.95 4.10
C MET A 159 -16.10 -12.83 5.04
N PRO A 160 -14.76 -12.64 5.13
CA PRO A 160 -13.93 -13.36 6.08
C PRO A 160 -14.40 -13.14 7.53
N ASP A 161 -14.34 -14.16 8.35
CA ASP A 161 -14.64 -14.04 9.78
C ASP A 161 -13.38 -13.53 10.52
N PRO A 162 -13.38 -12.29 11.05
CA PRO A 162 -12.21 -11.70 11.68
C PRO A 162 -11.77 -12.41 12.96
N LYS A 163 -12.61 -13.30 13.52
CA LYS A 163 -12.25 -14.15 14.66
C LYS A 163 -11.45 -15.38 14.25
N LYS A 164 -11.54 -15.80 12.97
CA LYS A 164 -10.91 -17.02 12.46
C LYS A 164 -9.70 -16.74 11.56
N THR A 165 -9.65 -15.57 10.97
CA THR A 165 -8.58 -15.21 10.01
C THR A 165 -8.25 -13.73 10.08
N LYS A 166 -6.98 -13.40 9.82
CA LYS A 166 -6.52 -12.02 9.60
C LYS A 166 -6.63 -11.59 8.12
N GLU A 167 -7.20 -12.45 7.28
CA GLU A 167 -7.32 -12.15 5.86
C GLU A 167 -8.16 -10.90 5.64
N ARG A 168 -7.62 -9.96 4.85
CA ARG A 168 -8.32 -8.79 4.35
C ARG A 168 -8.61 -8.99 2.87
N LEU A 169 -9.82 -8.68 2.47
CA LEU A 169 -10.24 -8.65 1.08
C LEU A 169 -10.59 -7.22 0.68
N PHE A 170 -10.51 -6.94 -0.60
CA PHE A 170 -10.85 -5.63 -1.15
C PHE A 170 -12.36 -5.51 -1.39
N LYS A 171 -12.94 -4.37 -1.05
CA LYS A 171 -14.27 -3.97 -1.46
C LYS A 171 -14.22 -2.56 -2.01
N GLY A 172 -14.65 -2.39 -3.28
CA GLY A 172 -14.58 -1.09 -3.93
C GLY A 172 -14.76 -1.16 -5.42
N ARG A 173 -14.13 -0.24 -6.11
CA ARG A 173 -14.20 -0.07 -7.57
C ARG A 173 -12.82 -0.05 -8.17
N ILE A 174 -12.69 -0.61 -9.36
CA ILE A 174 -11.47 -0.57 -10.15
C ILE A 174 -11.75 0.00 -11.54
N TRP A 175 -10.76 0.68 -12.10
CA TRP A 175 -10.75 1.21 -13.45
C TRP A 175 -9.64 0.52 -14.24
N VAL A 176 -10.03 -0.05 -15.36
CA VAL A 176 -9.17 -0.87 -16.22
C VAL A 176 -9.06 -0.16 -17.57
N ASP A 177 -7.85 0.11 -18.02
CA ASP A 177 -7.61 0.69 -19.35
C ASP A 177 -8.15 -0.22 -20.46
N ASP A 178 -8.81 0.35 -21.48
CA ASP A 178 -9.44 -0.44 -22.54
C ASP A 178 -8.44 -0.91 -23.61
N GLN A 179 -7.22 -0.40 -23.61
CA GLN A 179 -6.18 -0.73 -24.58
C GLN A 179 -5.31 -1.91 -24.10
N ASP A 180 -4.72 -1.79 -22.93
CA ASP A 180 -3.77 -2.78 -22.42
C ASP A 180 -4.34 -3.69 -21.32
N LEU A 181 -5.60 -3.43 -20.92
CA LEU A 181 -6.33 -4.16 -19.89
C LEU A 181 -5.59 -4.27 -18.56
N GLN A 182 -4.93 -3.19 -18.16
CA GLN A 182 -4.31 -3.06 -16.84
C GLN A 182 -5.15 -2.16 -15.92
N ILE A 183 -5.13 -2.45 -14.62
CA ILE A 183 -5.77 -1.58 -13.63
C ILE A 183 -4.95 -0.31 -13.49
N VAL A 184 -5.57 0.85 -13.71
CA VAL A 184 -4.92 2.17 -13.63
C VAL A 184 -5.34 2.94 -12.38
N LYS A 185 -6.49 2.59 -11.81
CA LYS A 185 -7.02 3.25 -10.61
C LYS A 185 -7.84 2.26 -9.80
N THR A 186 -7.75 2.39 -8.47
CA THR A 186 -8.64 1.69 -7.55
C THR A 186 -9.22 2.66 -6.54
N LYS A 187 -10.44 2.40 -6.06
CA LYS A 187 -11.05 3.13 -4.95
C LYS A 187 -11.83 2.14 -4.08
N GLY A 188 -11.39 1.95 -2.86
CA GLY A 188 -12.03 0.99 -1.98
C GLY A 188 -11.29 0.84 -0.67
N LYS A 189 -11.71 -0.13 0.11
CA LYS A 189 -11.15 -0.39 1.42
C LYS A 189 -10.97 -1.88 1.71
N GLY A 190 -10.17 -2.19 2.71
CA GLY A 190 -10.03 -3.53 3.26
C GLY A 190 -11.29 -3.94 4.04
N VAL A 191 -11.68 -5.20 3.91
CA VAL A 191 -12.77 -5.79 4.69
C VAL A 191 -12.39 -7.20 5.16
N PRO A 192 -12.93 -7.70 6.28
CA PRO A 192 -13.97 -7.13 7.13
C PRO A 192 -13.44 -6.01 8.03
N GLU A 193 -14.31 -5.07 8.35
CA GLU A 193 -14.10 -4.15 9.46
C GLU A 193 -14.58 -4.79 10.77
N THR A 194 -13.97 -4.37 11.87
CA THR A 194 -14.40 -4.78 13.22
C THR A 194 -14.75 -3.54 14.03
N LYS A 195 -15.20 -3.74 15.28
CA LYS A 195 -15.52 -2.64 16.21
C LYS A 195 -14.34 -1.68 16.43
N ASN A 196 -13.13 -2.24 16.48
CA ASN A 196 -11.92 -1.51 16.83
C ASN A 196 -10.95 -1.37 15.64
N ASN A 197 -11.30 -1.87 14.46
CA ASN A 197 -10.48 -1.78 13.28
C ASN A 197 -11.35 -1.37 12.09
N LYS A 198 -11.18 -0.13 11.66
CA LYS A 198 -11.89 0.50 10.55
C LYS A 198 -10.85 0.93 9.52
N PHE A 199 -11.24 0.89 8.25
CA PHE A 199 -10.37 1.26 7.15
C PHE A 199 -10.97 2.43 6.36
N PRO A 200 -10.19 3.47 6.06
CA PRO A 200 -10.66 4.50 5.16
C PRO A 200 -10.79 3.95 3.73
N THR A 201 -11.65 4.57 2.96
CA THR A 201 -11.71 4.35 1.52
C THR A 201 -10.50 4.98 0.86
N VAL A 202 -9.61 4.16 0.35
CA VAL A 202 -8.36 4.59 -0.29
C VAL A 202 -8.57 4.65 -1.79
N GLU A 203 -8.16 5.76 -2.40
CA GLU A 203 -8.08 5.95 -3.83
C GLU A 203 -6.62 5.86 -4.26
N THR A 204 -6.29 4.88 -5.11
CA THR A 204 -4.92 4.64 -5.58
C THR A 204 -4.85 4.86 -7.08
N TYR A 205 -3.91 5.69 -7.50
CA TYR A 205 -3.59 5.98 -8.89
C TYR A 205 -2.31 5.25 -9.27
N ARG A 206 -2.28 4.76 -10.50
CA ARG A 206 -1.12 4.10 -11.09
C ARG A 206 -0.65 4.87 -12.31
N GLU A 207 0.64 4.88 -12.53
CA GLU A 207 1.25 5.48 -13.71
C GLU A 207 2.09 4.46 -14.45
N HIS A 208 2.29 4.70 -15.73
CA HIS A 208 3.05 3.83 -16.61
C HIS A 208 4.55 4.00 -16.34
N ILE A 209 5.19 2.98 -15.78
CA ILE A 209 6.62 2.97 -15.48
C ILE A 209 7.35 2.14 -16.54
N ASP A 210 8.46 2.67 -17.05
CA ASP A 210 9.31 2.07 -18.10
C ASP A 210 8.53 1.61 -19.35
N GLY A 211 7.38 2.23 -19.62
CA GLY A 211 6.54 1.91 -20.77
C GLY A 211 5.93 0.50 -20.75
N LYS A 212 5.85 -0.15 -19.59
CA LYS A 212 5.41 -1.56 -19.47
C LYS A 212 4.35 -1.81 -18.41
N PHE A 213 4.48 -1.20 -17.23
CA PHE A 213 3.67 -1.54 -16.07
C PHE A 213 3.02 -0.30 -15.47
N TRP A 214 1.78 -0.46 -15.03
CA TRP A 214 1.05 0.54 -14.27
C TRP A 214 1.33 0.34 -12.76
N PHE A 215 2.37 0.99 -12.24
CA PHE A 215 2.71 0.93 -10.83
C PHE A 215 1.95 2.00 -10.03
N PRO A 216 1.61 1.73 -8.76
CA PRO A 216 1.02 2.74 -7.90
C PRO A 216 2.03 3.87 -7.69
N THR A 217 1.59 5.10 -7.89
CA THR A 217 2.39 6.30 -7.64
C THR A 217 1.80 7.16 -6.55
N TYR A 218 0.50 7.10 -6.37
CA TYR A 218 -0.19 7.90 -5.36
C TYR A 218 -1.40 7.18 -4.79
N SER A 219 -1.50 7.18 -3.45
CA SER A 219 -2.70 6.74 -2.73
C SER A 219 -3.17 7.84 -1.78
N TYR A 220 -4.47 8.03 -1.71
CA TYR A 220 -5.10 9.06 -0.90
C TYR A 220 -6.37 8.55 -0.22
N ALA A 221 -6.56 8.99 1.03
CA ALA A 221 -7.83 8.88 1.75
C ALA A 221 -8.03 10.12 2.62
N ASP A 222 -9.29 10.54 2.79
CA ASP A 222 -9.69 11.62 3.69
C ASP A 222 -11.11 11.31 4.14
N GLU A 223 -11.25 10.64 5.30
CA GLU A 223 -12.52 10.09 5.74
C GLU A 223 -12.62 10.13 7.27
N GLU A 224 -13.83 10.35 7.77
CA GLU A 224 -14.15 10.21 9.17
C GLU A 224 -14.57 8.78 9.48
N LEU A 225 -13.80 8.08 10.31
CA LEU A 225 -14.05 6.72 10.73
C LEU A 225 -14.84 6.72 12.05
N LEU A 226 -16.02 6.08 12.05
CA LEU A 226 -16.86 5.94 13.23
C LEU A 226 -16.57 4.59 13.90
N PHE A 227 -15.99 4.64 15.09
CA PHE A 227 -15.78 3.46 15.92
C PHE A 227 -16.98 3.21 16.83
N ASP A 228 -17.13 1.97 17.28
CA ASP A 228 -18.23 1.61 18.19
C ASP A 228 -18.17 2.35 19.56
N SER A 229 -17.02 2.93 19.90
CA SER A 229 -16.87 3.85 21.04
C SER A 229 -17.68 5.14 20.89
N GLY A 230 -18.16 5.44 19.68
CA GLY A 230 -18.90 6.65 19.36
C GLY A 230 -18.01 7.88 19.08
N GLU A 231 -16.69 7.75 19.24
CA GLU A 231 -15.77 8.83 18.89
C GLU A 231 -15.37 8.76 17.40
N PRO A 232 -15.60 9.83 16.62
CA PRO A 232 -15.14 9.89 15.25
C PRO A 232 -13.63 10.13 15.19
N LEU A 233 -12.97 9.46 14.27
CA LEU A 233 -11.57 9.69 13.96
C LEU A 233 -11.43 10.11 12.50
N HIS A 234 -11.17 11.38 12.25
CA HIS A 234 -10.93 11.89 10.90
C HIS A 234 -9.48 11.61 10.50
N ILE A 235 -9.29 10.73 9.54
CA ILE A 235 -8.00 10.31 9.02
C ILE A 235 -7.80 10.87 7.62
N ARG A 236 -6.66 11.54 7.41
CA ARG A 236 -6.14 11.88 6.08
C ARG A 236 -4.87 11.08 5.84
N MET A 237 -4.84 10.32 4.75
CA MET A 237 -3.70 9.53 4.35
C MET A 237 -3.21 9.95 2.97
N LYS A 238 -1.90 10.06 2.80
CA LYS A 238 -1.22 10.29 1.53
C LYS A 238 -0.02 9.36 1.45
N VAL A 239 0.04 8.55 0.41
CA VAL A 239 1.19 7.70 0.15
C VAL A 239 1.68 7.97 -1.25
N ARG A 240 2.97 8.27 -1.40
CA ARG A 240 3.63 8.43 -2.70
C ARG A 240 4.63 7.32 -2.90
N TYR A 241 4.65 6.78 -4.10
CA TYR A 241 5.63 5.81 -4.54
C TYR A 241 6.41 6.45 -5.70
N MET A 242 7.73 6.45 -5.60
CA MET A 242 8.59 7.15 -6.55
C MET A 242 9.93 6.45 -6.68
N ASP A 243 10.77 6.93 -7.61
CA ASP A 243 12.13 6.45 -7.82
C ASP A 243 12.19 4.95 -8.16
N PHE A 244 11.24 4.49 -8.99
CA PHE A 244 11.21 3.11 -9.45
C PHE A 244 12.45 2.81 -10.28
N THR A 245 13.22 1.81 -9.85
CA THR A 245 14.43 1.39 -10.52
C THR A 245 14.43 -0.12 -10.64
N PRO A 246 14.54 -0.68 -11.86
CA PRO A 246 14.63 -2.13 -12.03
C PRO A 246 15.92 -2.64 -11.39
N THR A 247 15.81 -3.73 -10.65
CA THR A 247 16.97 -4.37 -10.04
C THR A 247 17.65 -5.24 -11.08
N SER A 248 18.94 -5.05 -11.30
CA SER A 248 19.74 -5.87 -12.20
C SER A 248 20.09 -7.26 -11.63
N ALA A 249 19.60 -7.59 -10.42
CA ALA A 249 19.71 -8.91 -9.85
C ALA A 249 18.97 -9.88 -10.78
N THR A 250 19.71 -10.78 -11.41
CA THR A 250 19.16 -11.91 -12.14
C THR A 250 18.42 -12.78 -11.14
N LEU A 251 17.13 -12.49 -10.94
CA LEU A 251 16.24 -13.41 -10.27
C LEU A 251 16.30 -14.70 -11.10
N LYS A 252 16.88 -15.75 -10.56
CA LYS A 252 16.63 -17.09 -11.06
C LYS A 252 15.15 -17.38 -10.80
N VAL A 253 14.32 -16.93 -11.72
CA VAL A 253 12.95 -17.40 -11.81
C VAL A 253 13.08 -18.85 -12.29
N THR A 254 13.00 -19.77 -11.36
CA THR A 254 12.76 -21.16 -11.72
C THR A 254 11.33 -21.18 -12.26
N GLU A 255 11.20 -21.22 -13.58
CA GLU A 255 9.92 -21.50 -14.23
C GLU A 255 9.44 -22.85 -13.67
N ILE A 256 8.36 -22.78 -12.88
CA ILE A 256 7.61 -23.98 -12.52
C ILE A 256 6.81 -24.33 -13.77
N GLY A 257 7.30 -25.30 -14.53
CA GLY A 257 6.57 -25.87 -15.65
C GLY A 257 5.21 -26.38 -15.18
N GLU A 258 4.18 -26.05 -15.95
CA GLU A 258 2.89 -26.72 -15.88
C GLU A 258 3.11 -28.20 -16.22
N ASN A 259 3.08 -29.03 -15.22
CA ASN A 259 2.76 -30.47 -15.20
C ASN A 259 3.59 -31.18 -14.13
N GLU A 260 3.13 -31.10 -12.89
CA GLU A 260 3.39 -32.21 -11.95
C GLU A 260 2.26 -32.29 -10.90
N THR A 261 1.76 -33.48 -10.78
CA THR A 261 0.84 -34.03 -9.78
C THR A 261 1.30 -33.67 -8.35
N PRO A 262 0.40 -33.53 -7.35
CA PRO A 262 0.74 -32.98 -6.04
C PRO A 262 1.66 -33.92 -5.27
N GLY A 263 2.95 -33.69 -5.36
CA GLY A 263 4.02 -34.24 -4.57
C GLY A 263 4.81 -33.11 -3.96
N ASN A 264 4.49 -32.77 -2.75
CA ASN A 264 5.26 -32.12 -1.70
C ASN A 264 6.60 -31.48 -2.11
N SER A 265 6.60 -30.23 -2.58
CA SER A 265 7.79 -29.37 -2.61
C SER A 265 7.37 -27.92 -2.42
N THR A 266 7.34 -27.52 -1.17
CA THR A 266 7.08 -26.18 -0.67
C THR A 266 8.33 -25.31 -0.84
N THR A 267 8.37 -24.44 -1.85
CA THR A 267 9.27 -23.28 -1.90
C THR A 267 8.48 -22.01 -2.19
N GLY A 268 7.43 -21.80 -1.41
CA GLY A 268 6.93 -20.48 -1.09
C GLY A 268 7.74 -19.99 0.09
N VAL A 269 8.17 -18.71 0.12
CA VAL A 269 8.73 -18.11 1.34
C VAL A 269 7.64 -18.21 2.41
N ALA A 270 7.75 -19.20 3.26
CA ALA A 270 6.81 -19.40 4.35
C ALA A 270 6.81 -18.15 5.22
N LYS A 271 5.61 -17.69 5.58
CA LYS A 271 5.44 -16.59 6.54
C LYS A 271 6.30 -16.92 7.76
N PRO A 272 7.15 -15.98 8.24
CA PRO A 272 7.98 -16.26 9.41
C PRO A 272 7.12 -16.75 10.58
N VAL A 273 7.53 -17.83 11.21
CA VAL A 273 6.87 -18.37 12.41
C VAL A 273 7.10 -17.39 13.57
N ASP A 274 6.08 -17.13 14.36
CA ASP A 274 6.22 -16.28 15.55
C ASP A 274 6.99 -17.04 16.63
N GLY A 275 8.23 -16.60 16.91
CA GLY A 275 9.10 -17.15 17.92
C GLY A 275 8.99 -16.46 19.29
N GLY A 276 8.18 -15.38 19.40
CA GLY A 276 8.02 -14.60 20.61
C GLY A 276 9.32 -13.88 21.03
N ALA A 277 9.65 -13.90 22.32
CA ALA A 277 10.93 -13.37 22.80
C ALA A 277 12.09 -14.32 22.45
N LEU A 278 13.08 -13.80 21.73
CA LEU A 278 14.21 -14.58 21.22
C LEU A 278 15.50 -14.41 22.03
N ASP A 279 15.49 -13.60 23.09
CA ASP A 279 16.66 -13.29 23.89
C ASP A 279 17.40 -14.53 24.41
N THR A 280 16.66 -15.54 24.86
CA THR A 280 17.21 -16.79 25.41
C THR A 280 17.62 -17.82 24.35
N LYS A 281 17.22 -17.59 23.09
CA LYS A 281 17.51 -18.48 21.96
C LYS A 281 18.74 -18.04 21.15
N ALA A 282 19.28 -16.85 21.44
CA ALA A 282 20.45 -16.32 20.75
C ALA A 282 21.71 -17.09 21.13
N VAL A 283 22.50 -17.50 20.13
CA VAL A 283 23.83 -18.08 20.28
C VAL A 283 24.83 -16.98 20.60
N SER A 284 24.74 -15.86 19.90
CA SER A 284 25.54 -14.67 20.15
C SER A 284 24.63 -13.45 20.11
N LYS A 285 24.70 -12.64 21.17
CA LYS A 285 23.96 -11.38 21.29
C LYS A 285 24.90 -10.28 21.70
N PRO A 286 25.44 -9.51 20.74
CA PRO A 286 26.34 -8.40 21.02
C PRO A 286 25.67 -7.34 21.91
N LYS A 287 26.44 -6.66 22.75
CA LYS A 287 25.95 -5.50 23.50
C LYS A 287 25.77 -4.32 22.52
N ALA A 288 24.68 -3.61 22.68
CA ALA A 288 24.47 -2.38 21.93
C ALA A 288 25.47 -1.30 22.37
N VAL A 289 26.17 -0.69 21.42
CA VAL A 289 27.17 0.35 21.65
C VAL A 289 26.53 1.71 21.46
N LEU A 290 26.53 2.52 22.54
CA LEU A 290 26.02 3.88 22.49
C LEU A 290 26.93 4.80 21.69
N SER A 291 26.33 5.64 20.83
CA SER A 291 27.05 6.76 20.22
C SER A 291 27.49 7.78 21.26
N GLU A 292 28.52 8.57 20.95
CA GLU A 292 29.02 9.63 21.86
C GLU A 292 27.92 10.67 22.15
N GLU A 293 27.03 10.91 21.20
CA GLU A 293 25.87 11.80 21.40
C GLU A 293 24.88 11.21 22.43
N ALA A 294 24.56 9.93 22.31
CA ALA A 294 23.68 9.25 23.27
C ALA A 294 24.26 9.23 24.70
N LYS A 295 25.58 9.07 24.84
CA LYS A 295 26.27 9.16 26.10
C LYS A 295 26.23 10.57 26.69
N ARG A 296 26.45 11.60 25.85
CA ARG A 296 26.38 13.01 26.26
C ARG A 296 24.99 13.40 26.73
N LEU A 297 23.95 12.89 26.09
CA LEU A 297 22.56 13.12 26.46
C LEU A 297 22.09 12.24 27.63
N LYS A 298 22.94 11.38 28.15
CA LYS A 298 22.66 10.43 29.26
C LYS A 298 21.41 9.61 29.01
N LEU A 299 21.20 9.18 27.75
CA LEU A 299 20.05 8.39 27.39
C LEU A 299 20.12 7.00 28.03
N SER A 300 19.01 6.52 28.56
CA SER A 300 18.89 5.22 29.20
C SER A 300 17.50 4.63 28.97
N GLY A 301 17.36 3.31 29.10
CA GLY A 301 16.08 2.63 28.98
C GLY A 301 16.20 1.25 28.34
N ARG A 302 15.07 0.55 28.26
CA ARG A 302 14.99 -0.74 27.58
C ARG A 302 14.41 -0.53 26.18
N ILE A 303 15.12 -1.03 25.18
CA ILE A 303 14.71 -1.00 23.77
C ILE A 303 14.36 -2.40 23.35
N THR A 304 13.15 -2.56 22.83
CA THR A 304 12.67 -3.80 22.22
C THR A 304 12.84 -3.71 20.71
N VAL A 305 13.52 -4.68 20.13
CA VAL A 305 13.78 -4.77 18.68
C VAL A 305 13.04 -5.96 18.13
N LYS A 306 12.13 -5.74 17.17
CA LYS A 306 11.52 -6.81 16.36
C LYS A 306 12.56 -7.29 15.37
N VAL A 307 12.77 -8.60 15.27
CA VAL A 307 13.73 -9.20 14.36
C VAL A 307 13.09 -10.27 13.50
N ILE A 308 13.65 -10.48 12.31
CA ILE A 308 13.38 -11.65 11.48
C ILE A 308 14.70 -12.41 11.37
N VAL A 309 14.66 -13.67 11.73
CA VAL A 309 15.79 -14.60 11.66
C VAL A 309 15.56 -15.54 10.47
N ASP A 310 16.58 -15.69 9.63
CA ASP A 310 16.51 -16.58 8.47
C ASP A 310 16.70 -18.04 8.87
N GLU A 311 16.62 -18.94 7.88
CA GLU A 311 16.77 -20.39 8.01
C GLU A 311 18.17 -20.81 8.46
N ASN A 312 19.16 -19.90 8.37
CA ASN A 312 20.54 -20.13 8.78
C ASN A 312 20.84 -19.57 10.19
N GLY A 313 19.83 -18.99 10.85
CA GLY A 313 19.98 -18.38 12.18
C GLY A 313 20.56 -16.97 12.17
N LYS A 314 20.57 -16.26 11.02
CA LYS A 314 21.01 -14.86 10.92
C LYS A 314 19.83 -13.90 10.99
N VAL A 315 20.02 -12.78 11.66
CA VAL A 315 19.03 -11.70 11.66
C VAL A 315 19.08 -10.95 10.32
N VAL A 316 18.03 -11.10 9.53
CA VAL A 316 17.88 -10.44 8.22
C VAL A 316 17.08 -9.13 8.30
N SER A 317 16.36 -8.91 9.41
CA SER A 317 15.67 -7.66 9.69
C SER A 317 15.70 -7.35 11.17
N ALA A 318 15.95 -6.08 11.53
CA ALA A 318 15.91 -5.61 12.91
C ALA A 318 15.29 -4.21 12.95
N GLN A 319 14.23 -4.06 13.73
CA GLN A 319 13.49 -2.80 13.89
C GLN A 319 13.17 -2.57 15.36
N ALA A 320 13.62 -1.45 15.90
CA ALA A 320 13.28 -1.06 17.26
C ALA A 320 11.83 -0.56 17.35
N LEU A 321 11.11 -1.05 18.34
CA LEU A 321 9.69 -0.74 18.55
C LEU A 321 9.46 0.46 19.47
N ASN A 322 10.47 0.86 20.27
CA ASN A 322 10.34 1.91 21.28
C ASN A 322 11.66 2.63 21.54
N GLY A 323 11.60 3.76 22.22
CA GLY A 323 12.74 4.50 22.77
C GLY A 323 13.30 5.61 21.87
N PRO A 324 14.24 6.43 22.41
CA PRO A 324 14.91 7.51 21.68
C PRO A 324 15.70 7.03 20.46
N ALA A 325 15.77 7.84 19.40
CA ALA A 325 16.40 7.48 18.13
C ALA A 325 17.81 6.91 18.27
N ALA A 326 18.68 7.57 19.06
CA ALA A 326 20.06 7.13 19.25
C ALA A 326 20.19 5.79 19.99
N LEU A 327 19.24 5.45 20.89
CA LEU A 327 19.18 4.12 21.53
C LEU A 327 18.63 3.07 20.57
N ARG A 328 17.66 3.43 19.73
CA ARG A 328 17.10 2.52 18.72
C ARG A 328 18.16 2.11 17.72
N GLU A 329 18.90 3.06 17.15
CA GLU A 329 20.01 2.78 16.23
C GLU A 329 21.02 1.81 16.80
N ALA A 330 21.46 2.05 18.05
CA ALA A 330 22.41 1.18 18.74
C ALA A 330 21.84 -0.23 18.96
N ALA A 331 20.58 -0.34 19.34
CA ALA A 331 19.90 -1.63 19.56
C ALA A 331 19.70 -2.40 18.25
N GLU A 332 19.30 -1.72 17.17
CA GLU A 332 19.12 -2.34 15.85
C GLU A 332 20.44 -2.83 15.27
N ALA A 333 21.53 -2.05 15.40
CA ALA A 333 22.85 -2.47 14.96
C ALA A 333 23.30 -3.76 15.69
N ALA A 334 23.17 -3.79 17.01
CA ALA A 334 23.48 -4.98 17.80
C ALA A 334 22.56 -6.17 17.47
N ALA A 335 21.28 -5.91 17.17
CA ALA A 335 20.33 -6.95 16.79
C ALA A 335 20.68 -7.60 15.45
N ARG A 336 21.16 -6.84 14.47
CA ARG A 336 21.60 -7.37 13.16
C ARG A 336 22.82 -8.30 13.28
N GLU A 337 23.67 -8.09 14.27
CA GLU A 337 24.83 -8.94 14.55
C GLU A 337 24.50 -10.14 15.43
N THR A 338 23.27 -10.22 15.94
CA THR A 338 22.82 -11.36 16.77
C THR A 338 22.66 -12.59 15.88
N THR A 339 23.11 -13.75 16.37
CA THR A 339 22.99 -15.02 15.66
C THR A 339 22.24 -16.06 16.50
N PHE A 340 21.58 -16.97 15.80
CA PHE A 340 20.78 -18.04 16.39
C PHE A 340 21.18 -19.40 15.82
N THR A 341 20.89 -20.45 16.54
CA THR A 341 20.83 -21.77 15.92
C THR A 341 19.67 -21.80 14.94
N PRO A 342 19.81 -22.40 13.72
CA PRO A 342 18.70 -22.58 12.81
C PRO A 342 17.46 -23.13 13.52
N MET A 343 16.35 -22.43 13.42
CA MET A 343 15.10 -22.80 14.07
C MET A 343 14.28 -23.70 13.17
N THR A 344 13.71 -24.76 13.73
CA THR A 344 12.95 -25.76 12.96
C THR A 344 11.52 -25.87 13.43
N GLU A 345 10.60 -26.04 12.50
CA GLU A 345 9.22 -26.42 12.74
C GLU A 345 8.89 -27.66 11.91
N GLY A 346 8.41 -28.71 12.57
CA GLY A 346 8.16 -29.98 11.86
C GLY A 346 9.41 -30.62 11.23
N GLY A 347 10.63 -30.31 11.73
CA GLY A 347 11.89 -30.83 11.20
C GLY A 347 12.46 -30.07 9.99
N ILE A 348 11.82 -28.99 9.56
CA ILE A 348 12.26 -28.12 8.46
C ILE A 348 12.73 -26.80 9.06
N THR A 349 13.87 -26.27 8.59
CA THR A 349 14.34 -24.94 8.99
C THR A 349 13.37 -23.87 8.48
N VAL A 350 12.99 -22.96 9.37
CA VAL A 350 11.99 -21.92 9.07
C VAL A 350 12.51 -20.54 9.45
N ARG A 351 12.01 -19.52 8.74
CA ARG A 351 12.16 -18.12 9.18
C ARG A 351 11.34 -17.88 10.43
N VAL A 352 11.91 -17.12 11.36
CA VAL A 352 11.25 -16.82 12.64
C VAL A 352 11.22 -15.32 12.84
N THR A 353 10.05 -14.76 13.16
CA THR A 353 9.92 -13.40 13.67
C THR A 353 9.87 -13.43 15.19
N GLY A 354 10.45 -12.42 15.83
CA GLY A 354 10.40 -12.34 17.28
C GLY A 354 11.00 -11.03 17.80
N THR A 355 11.25 -10.95 19.09
CA THR A 355 11.78 -9.73 19.72
C THR A 355 13.06 -10.00 20.49
N LEU A 356 13.97 -9.00 20.44
CA LEU A 356 15.17 -8.90 21.28
C LEU A 356 15.06 -7.65 22.16
N SER A 357 15.54 -7.74 23.39
CA SER A 357 15.56 -6.62 24.34
C SER A 357 16.97 -6.15 24.62
N TYR A 358 17.24 -4.87 24.55
CA TYR A 358 18.52 -4.24 24.86
C TYR A 358 18.36 -3.24 26.02
N ASP A 359 19.09 -3.44 27.09
CA ASP A 359 19.07 -2.56 28.26
C ASP A 359 20.24 -1.57 28.21
N PHE A 360 19.90 -0.29 28.28
CA PHE A 360 20.83 0.81 28.37
C PHE A 360 20.76 1.38 29.79
N PRO A 361 21.74 1.09 30.67
CA PRO A 361 21.75 1.56 32.05
C PRO A 361 21.91 3.08 32.09
N LYS A 362 21.47 3.69 33.21
CA LYS A 362 21.79 5.10 33.51
C LYS A 362 23.29 5.24 33.69
N LEU A 363 23.89 6.18 32.95
CA LEU A 363 25.29 6.57 33.07
C LEU A 363 25.52 7.51 34.26
#